data_293d8eecb4378631641794bc1f483b06
#
_entry.id   293d8eecb4378631641794bc1f483b06
#
_cell.length_a   1.000
_cell.length_b   1.000
_cell.length_c   1.000
_cell.angle_alpha   90.00
_cell.angle_beta   90.00
_cell.angle_gamma   90.00
#
_symmetry.space_group_name_H-M   'P 1'
#
loop_
_entity.id
_entity.type
_entity.pdbx_description
1 polymer ?
#
loop_
_entity_poly.entity_id
_entity_poly.type
_entity_poly.pdbx_seq_one_letter_code
_entity_poly.pdbx_strand_id
1 'polypeptide(L)'
;MKKIIFVLIMFSLFTSASNSSYKKLAYEFSFKDLDGSKLELSEFKNNVIIVTNVASKCGFTSQYEDLQFVWEKYQKKGLIVIGVPSNSFNQELSSNEEVKNFCEAKFGISFPMTEKVEVKGDNAHPFYKWASNNYGKKAIPKWNFHKIIIDKNGKVYDTFASITNPTSKKIIKSIEKALNE
;
A
#
# COMPACT_ATOMS: atom_id res chain seq x y z
N MET A 1 -0.21 -67.03 -19.76
CA MET A 1 0.18 -66.01 -18.78
C MET A 1 -0.13 -64.65 -19.42
N LYS A 2 -1.23 -63.98 -18.99
CA LYS A 2 -1.63 -62.67 -19.53
C LYS A 2 -1.02 -61.57 -18.65
N LYS A 3 -0.18 -60.71 -19.22
CA LYS A 3 0.42 -59.56 -18.55
C LYS A 3 -0.58 -58.40 -18.57
N ILE A 4 -1.05 -58.03 -17.39
CA ILE A 4 -1.92 -56.81 -17.19
C ILE A 4 -0.97 -55.60 -17.06
N ILE A 5 -1.08 -54.67 -18.03
CA ILE A 5 -0.33 -53.42 -17.98
C ILE A 5 -1.24 -52.41 -17.25
N PHE A 6 -0.80 -51.97 -16.07
CA PHE A 6 -1.41 -50.91 -15.31
C PHE A 6 -0.96 -49.55 -15.86
N VAL A 7 -1.82 -48.84 -16.55
CA VAL A 7 -1.57 -47.47 -16.98
C VAL A 7 -1.95 -46.54 -15.84
N LEU A 8 -0.96 -45.96 -15.19
CA LEU A 8 -1.13 -44.89 -14.19
C LEU A 8 -1.45 -43.59 -14.93
N ILE A 9 -2.72 -43.16 -14.91
CA ILE A 9 -3.11 -41.83 -15.35
C ILE A 9 -2.79 -40.83 -14.23
N MET A 10 -1.68 -40.08 -14.37
CA MET A 10 -1.39 -38.93 -13.50
C MET A 10 -2.35 -37.78 -13.85
N PHE A 11 -3.35 -37.57 -12.98
CA PHE A 11 -4.19 -36.39 -13.01
C PHE A 11 -3.40 -35.21 -12.45
N SER A 12 -2.82 -34.39 -13.33
CA SER A 12 -2.24 -33.10 -12.91
C SER A 12 -3.39 -32.12 -12.57
N LEU A 13 -3.59 -31.89 -11.29
CA LEU A 13 -4.45 -30.83 -10.79
C LEU A 13 -3.80 -29.47 -11.14
N PHE A 14 -4.19 -28.92 -12.28
CA PHE A 14 -3.96 -27.50 -12.56
C PHE A 14 -4.83 -26.70 -11.58
N THR A 15 -4.24 -26.21 -10.49
CA THR A 15 -4.83 -25.16 -9.66
C THR A 15 -4.85 -23.89 -10.51
N SER A 16 -6.01 -23.64 -11.13
CA SER A 16 -6.30 -22.36 -11.80
C SER A 16 -6.29 -21.27 -10.71
N ALA A 17 -5.20 -20.52 -10.61
CA ALA A 17 -5.21 -19.27 -9.86
C ALA A 17 -6.30 -18.40 -10.49
N SER A 18 -7.34 -18.08 -9.74
CA SER A 18 -8.39 -17.18 -10.17
C SER A 18 -7.77 -15.82 -10.49
N ASN A 19 -7.57 -15.57 -11.78
CA ASN A 19 -7.13 -14.28 -12.29
C ASN A 19 -8.35 -13.34 -12.14
N SER A 20 -8.55 -12.76 -10.96
CA SER A 20 -9.54 -11.70 -10.78
C SER A 20 -9.12 -10.55 -11.70
N SER A 21 -9.85 -10.35 -12.79
CA SER A 21 -9.58 -9.26 -13.72
C SER A 21 -9.93 -7.96 -13.00
N TYR A 22 -8.92 -7.18 -12.63
CA TYR A 22 -9.10 -5.82 -12.14
C TYR A 22 -9.79 -4.99 -13.22
N LYS A 23 -10.98 -4.44 -12.93
CA LYS A 23 -11.67 -3.52 -13.84
C LYS A 23 -10.96 -2.16 -13.95
N LYS A 24 -10.24 -1.77 -12.90
CA LYS A 24 -9.43 -0.56 -12.78
C LYS A 24 -8.11 -0.89 -12.12
N LEU A 25 -7.05 -0.17 -12.46
CA LEU A 25 -5.74 -0.26 -11.81
C LEU A 25 -5.55 0.91 -10.82
N ALA A 26 -4.59 0.78 -9.91
CA ALA A 26 -4.24 1.86 -8.98
C ALA A 26 -3.90 3.17 -9.70
N TYR A 27 -3.36 3.10 -10.90
CA TYR A 27 -2.97 4.24 -11.73
C TYR A 27 -4.13 5.12 -12.22
N GLU A 28 -5.38 4.70 -12.02
CA GLU A 28 -6.58 5.47 -12.36
C GLU A 28 -7.06 6.36 -11.20
N PHE A 29 -6.33 6.34 -10.07
CA PHE A 29 -6.65 7.17 -8.91
C PHE A 29 -5.63 8.28 -8.74
N SER A 30 -6.10 9.37 -8.15
CA SER A 30 -5.27 10.51 -7.77
C SER A 30 -5.67 10.99 -6.39
N PHE A 31 -4.74 11.65 -5.73
CA PHE A 31 -4.95 12.42 -4.51
C PHE A 31 -4.67 13.89 -4.80
N LYS A 32 -4.79 14.75 -3.81
CA LYS A 32 -4.08 16.02 -3.77
C LYS A 32 -2.93 15.88 -2.77
N ASP A 33 -1.82 16.53 -3.03
CA ASP A 33 -0.73 16.62 -2.06
C ASP A 33 -1.04 17.63 -0.95
N LEU A 34 -0.14 17.78 0.02
CA LEU A 34 -0.32 18.69 1.14
C LEU A 34 -0.41 20.17 0.73
N ASP A 35 0.08 20.52 -0.47
CA ASP A 35 0.03 21.87 -1.03
C ASP A 35 -1.19 22.07 -1.95
N GLY A 36 -2.04 21.05 -2.11
CA GLY A 36 -3.27 21.06 -2.91
C GLY A 36 -3.07 20.74 -4.39
N SER A 37 -1.83 20.45 -4.84
CA SER A 37 -1.54 20.03 -6.20
C SER A 37 -2.02 18.61 -6.45
N LYS A 38 -2.33 18.26 -7.69
CA LYS A 38 -2.75 16.90 -8.04
C LYS A 38 -1.59 15.93 -7.99
N LEU A 39 -1.75 14.81 -7.28
CA LEU A 39 -0.82 13.70 -7.20
C LEU A 39 -1.47 12.49 -7.88
N GLU A 40 -1.08 12.24 -9.11
CA GLU A 40 -1.63 11.13 -9.91
C GLU A 40 -0.81 9.87 -9.71
N LEU A 41 -1.46 8.75 -9.33
CA LEU A 41 -0.77 7.47 -9.21
C LEU A 41 -0.25 6.95 -10.56
N SER A 42 -0.76 7.49 -11.68
CA SER A 42 -0.27 7.20 -13.03
C SER A 42 1.17 7.66 -13.27
N GLU A 43 1.65 8.66 -12.54
CA GLU A 43 3.04 9.15 -12.60
C GLU A 43 4.04 8.09 -12.08
N PHE A 44 3.55 7.17 -11.28
CA PHE A 44 4.35 6.10 -10.66
C PHE A 44 4.18 4.74 -11.38
N LYS A 45 3.77 4.73 -12.65
CA LYS A 45 3.70 3.49 -13.44
C LYS A 45 5.06 2.78 -13.46
N ASN A 46 5.01 1.45 -13.44
CA ASN A 46 6.19 0.58 -13.38
C ASN A 46 7.00 0.66 -12.07
N ASN A 47 6.49 1.36 -11.04
CA ASN A 47 7.05 1.34 -9.70
C ASN A 47 6.19 0.49 -8.77
N VAL A 48 6.80 -0.03 -7.72
CA VAL A 48 6.11 -0.57 -6.56
C VAL A 48 5.69 0.61 -5.67
N ILE A 49 4.43 0.67 -5.25
CA ILE A 49 3.93 1.79 -4.44
C ILE A 49 3.48 1.26 -3.08
N ILE A 50 3.94 1.85 -2.00
CA ILE A 50 3.37 1.66 -0.66
C ILE A 50 2.47 2.85 -0.36
N VAL A 51 1.18 2.61 -0.19
CA VAL A 51 0.23 3.61 0.31
C VAL A 51 -0.05 3.31 1.78
N THR A 52 0.28 4.24 2.66
CA THR A 52 0.10 4.09 4.12
C THR A 52 -0.77 5.22 4.65
N ASN A 53 -1.89 4.90 5.30
CA ASN A 53 -2.63 5.91 6.04
C ASN A 53 -1.92 6.24 7.36
N VAL A 54 -1.72 7.51 7.61
CA VAL A 54 -0.90 8.02 8.72
C VAL A 54 -1.66 8.98 9.61
N ALA A 55 -1.16 9.22 10.82
CA ALA A 55 -1.69 10.23 11.73
C ALA A 55 -0.62 10.71 12.72
N SER A 56 -0.64 12.01 13.03
CA SER A 56 0.38 12.68 13.84
C SER A 56 0.28 12.41 15.35
N LYS A 57 -0.91 12.04 15.86
CA LYS A 57 -1.20 11.79 17.30
C LYS A 57 -1.43 10.31 17.60
N CYS A 58 -0.80 9.42 16.85
CA CYS A 58 -0.97 7.97 16.96
C CYS A 58 0.17 7.33 17.77
N GLY A 59 -0.11 6.26 18.50
CA GLY A 59 0.94 5.48 19.17
C GLY A 59 1.94 4.82 18.22
N PHE A 60 1.60 4.73 16.91
CA PHE A 60 2.48 4.23 15.87
C PHE A 60 3.21 5.31 15.07
N THR A 61 3.17 6.57 15.50
CA THR A 61 3.74 7.72 14.77
C THR A 61 5.26 7.58 14.53
N SER A 62 5.98 6.86 15.39
CA SER A 62 7.40 6.51 15.17
C SER A 62 7.64 5.73 13.87
N GLN A 63 6.63 5.08 13.31
CA GLN A 63 6.76 4.39 12.01
C GLN A 63 7.00 5.34 10.83
N TYR A 64 6.88 6.65 11.00
CA TYR A 64 7.33 7.62 10.00
C TYR A 64 8.83 7.50 9.72
N GLU A 65 9.66 7.33 10.76
CA GLU A 65 11.11 7.10 10.61
C GLU A 65 11.40 5.83 9.80
N ASP A 66 10.67 4.76 10.09
CA ASP A 66 10.81 3.49 9.36
C ASP A 66 10.35 3.59 7.90
N LEU A 67 9.28 4.35 7.62
CA LEU A 67 8.81 4.62 6.25
C LEU A 67 9.85 5.46 5.49
N GLN A 68 10.42 6.48 6.13
CA GLN A 68 11.48 7.30 5.54
C GLN A 68 12.72 6.46 5.22
N PHE A 69 13.15 5.61 6.16
CA PHE A 69 14.26 4.69 5.94
C PHE A 69 14.01 3.75 4.75
N VAL A 70 12.81 3.17 4.66
CA VAL A 70 12.43 2.28 3.54
C VAL A 70 12.40 3.07 2.22
N TRP A 71 11.86 4.29 2.23
CA TRP A 71 11.87 5.19 1.08
C TRP A 71 13.30 5.45 0.59
N GLU A 72 14.18 5.93 1.43
CA GLU A 72 15.57 6.25 1.07
C GLU A 72 16.33 5.04 0.52
N LYS A 73 16.11 3.86 1.12
CA LYS A 73 16.78 2.62 0.73
C LYS A 73 16.36 2.10 -0.64
N TYR A 74 15.08 2.26 -1.00
CA TYR A 74 14.51 1.58 -2.17
C TYR A 74 14.01 2.52 -3.29
N GLN A 75 13.93 3.83 -3.09
CA GLN A 75 13.42 4.77 -4.12
C GLN A 75 14.18 4.64 -5.45
N LYS A 76 15.52 4.54 -5.42
CA LYS A 76 16.34 4.35 -6.62
C LYS A 76 16.18 2.98 -7.28
N LYS A 77 15.49 2.05 -6.61
CA LYS A 77 15.16 0.72 -7.12
C LYS A 77 13.73 0.62 -7.63
N GLY A 78 12.98 1.74 -7.65
CA GLY A 78 11.62 1.81 -8.15
C GLY A 78 10.55 1.61 -7.06
N LEU A 79 10.85 1.93 -5.79
CA LEU A 79 9.83 2.02 -4.74
C LEU A 79 9.35 3.46 -4.59
N ILE A 80 8.04 3.64 -4.49
CA ILE A 80 7.39 4.88 -4.07
C ILE A 80 6.71 4.63 -2.73
N VAL A 81 6.85 5.55 -1.78
CA VAL A 81 6.07 5.60 -0.55
C VAL A 81 5.15 6.80 -0.62
N ILE A 82 3.87 6.61 -0.30
CA ILE A 82 2.87 7.68 -0.22
C ILE A 82 2.24 7.63 1.17
N GLY A 83 2.42 8.69 1.93
CA GLY A 83 1.74 8.91 3.21
C GLY A 83 0.39 9.58 2.99
N VAL A 84 -0.66 9.02 3.55
CA VAL A 84 -2.03 9.52 3.43
C VAL A 84 -2.54 9.91 4.82
N PRO A 85 -2.42 11.18 5.23
CA PRO A 85 -2.96 11.66 6.50
C PRO A 85 -4.46 11.40 6.56
N SER A 86 -4.95 10.93 7.72
CA SER A 86 -6.37 10.63 7.89
C SER A 86 -6.86 10.87 9.31
N ASN A 87 -8.00 11.53 9.41
CA ASN A 87 -8.71 11.65 10.68
C ASN A 87 -9.76 10.56 10.92
N SER A 88 -9.81 9.51 10.07
CA SER A 88 -10.74 8.38 10.21
C SER A 88 -10.68 7.68 11.57
N PHE A 89 -9.59 7.89 12.33
CA PHE A 89 -9.37 7.34 13.67
C PHE A 89 -9.20 8.43 14.75
N ASN A 90 -9.55 9.69 14.45
CA ASN A 90 -9.52 10.84 15.36
C ASN A 90 -8.14 11.12 15.96
N GLN A 91 -7.07 10.92 15.18
CA GLN A 91 -5.69 11.09 15.63
C GLN A 91 -4.84 11.97 14.71
N GLU A 92 -5.46 12.72 13.78
CA GLU A 92 -4.70 13.61 12.92
C GLU A 92 -4.83 15.07 13.38
N LEU A 93 -3.88 15.91 12.96
CA LEU A 93 -3.85 17.36 13.17
C LEU A 93 -4.95 18.04 12.34
N SER A 94 -5.25 19.29 12.71
CA SER A 94 -6.43 19.99 12.20
C SER A 94 -6.28 20.42 10.74
N SER A 95 -5.09 20.87 10.32
CA SER A 95 -4.83 21.37 8.97
C SER A 95 -3.74 20.56 8.24
N ASN A 96 -3.71 20.66 6.89
CA ASN A 96 -2.65 20.06 6.08
C ASN A 96 -1.30 20.73 6.35
N GLU A 97 -1.28 22.03 6.64
CA GLU A 97 -0.08 22.79 7.00
C GLU A 97 0.53 22.26 8.30
N GLU A 98 -0.28 22.06 9.33
CA GLU A 98 0.20 21.46 10.59
C GLU A 98 0.77 20.06 10.38
N VAL A 99 0.14 19.24 9.54
CA VAL A 99 0.63 17.89 9.18
C VAL A 99 1.96 17.99 8.45
N LYS A 100 2.09 18.88 7.47
CA LYS A 100 3.32 19.09 6.71
C LYS A 100 4.47 19.47 7.63
N ASN A 101 4.27 20.53 8.44
CA ASN A 101 5.26 21.01 9.39
C ASN A 101 5.67 19.94 10.40
N PHE A 102 4.72 19.17 10.92
CA PHE A 102 4.99 18.07 11.83
C PHE A 102 5.85 16.98 11.20
N CYS A 103 5.50 16.53 10.00
CA CYS A 103 6.21 15.46 9.31
C CYS A 103 7.63 15.88 8.90
N GLU A 104 7.79 17.08 8.36
CA GLU A 104 9.09 17.62 7.95
C GLU A 104 9.99 17.90 9.14
N ALA A 105 9.51 18.66 10.13
CA ALA A 105 10.33 19.09 11.26
C ALA A 105 10.71 17.96 12.21
N LYS A 106 9.79 17.00 12.44
CA LYS A 106 10.02 15.95 13.43
C LYS A 106 10.66 14.69 12.85
N PHE A 107 10.35 14.35 11.59
CA PHE A 107 10.76 13.07 11.00
C PHE A 107 11.57 13.22 9.68
N GLY A 108 11.75 14.46 9.20
CA GLY A 108 12.46 14.70 7.95
C GLY A 108 11.84 14.00 6.75
N ILE A 109 10.50 13.89 6.72
CA ILE A 109 9.78 13.17 5.67
C ILE A 109 10.03 13.84 4.31
N SER A 110 10.48 13.03 3.34
CA SER A 110 10.73 13.47 1.96
C SER A 110 9.96 12.66 0.91
N PHE A 111 9.25 11.62 1.31
CA PHE A 111 8.34 10.91 0.42
C PHE A 111 7.03 11.68 0.23
N PRO A 112 6.31 11.47 -0.91
CA PRO A 112 5.04 12.11 -1.18
C PRO A 112 4.00 11.93 -0.06
N MET A 113 3.38 13.05 0.33
CA MET A 113 2.30 13.09 1.30
C MET A 113 1.04 13.69 0.67
N THR A 114 -0.12 13.13 0.95
CA THR A 114 -1.39 13.66 0.44
C THR A 114 -2.05 14.62 1.43
N GLU A 115 -3.05 15.40 0.97
CA GLU A 115 -3.99 16.03 1.88
C GLU A 115 -4.75 14.98 2.70
N LYS A 116 -5.40 15.43 3.79
CA LYS A 116 -6.21 14.53 4.62
C LYS A 116 -7.40 13.99 3.87
N VAL A 117 -7.59 12.66 3.90
CA VAL A 117 -8.76 11.99 3.33
C VAL A 117 -9.32 10.95 4.29
N GLU A 118 -10.58 10.57 4.11
CA GLU A 118 -11.15 9.40 4.79
C GLU A 118 -10.66 8.11 4.14
N VAL A 119 -10.25 7.13 4.97
CA VAL A 119 -9.66 5.86 4.50
C VAL A 119 -10.56 4.66 4.76
N LYS A 120 -11.69 4.85 5.44
CA LYS A 120 -12.69 3.81 5.73
C LYS A 120 -14.11 4.37 5.69
N GLY A 121 -15.11 3.47 5.63
CA GLY A 121 -16.53 3.84 5.60
C GLY A 121 -16.99 4.35 4.24
N ASP A 122 -18.21 4.89 4.21
CA ASP A 122 -18.87 5.29 2.96
C ASP A 122 -18.20 6.48 2.28
N ASN A 123 -17.54 7.32 3.04
CA ASN A 123 -16.78 8.48 2.53
C ASN A 123 -15.31 8.19 2.24
N ALA A 124 -14.87 6.91 2.33
CA ALA A 124 -13.50 6.55 2.02
C ALA A 124 -13.12 6.99 0.60
N HIS A 125 -11.91 7.52 0.47
CA HIS A 125 -11.34 7.88 -0.83
C HIS A 125 -11.45 6.70 -1.83
N PRO A 126 -11.75 6.96 -3.11
CA PRO A 126 -12.00 5.90 -4.12
C PRO A 126 -10.91 4.83 -4.20
N PHE A 127 -9.64 5.19 -3.99
CA PHE A 127 -8.52 4.25 -3.92
C PHE A 127 -8.72 3.17 -2.85
N TYR A 128 -9.13 3.53 -1.62
CA TYR A 128 -9.34 2.56 -0.54
C TYR A 128 -10.54 1.65 -0.80
N LYS A 129 -11.63 2.19 -1.38
CA LYS A 129 -12.78 1.39 -1.83
C LYS A 129 -12.36 0.39 -2.91
N TRP A 130 -11.59 0.85 -3.89
CA TRP A 130 -11.05 0.01 -4.93
C TRP A 130 -10.13 -1.10 -4.37
N ALA A 131 -9.21 -0.75 -3.48
CA ALA A 131 -8.31 -1.73 -2.88
C ALA A 131 -9.08 -2.81 -2.12
N SER A 132 -10.10 -2.44 -1.33
CA SER A 132 -10.93 -3.39 -0.61
C SER A 132 -11.79 -4.26 -1.54
N ASN A 133 -12.29 -3.72 -2.63
CA ASN A 133 -13.09 -4.47 -3.60
C ASN A 133 -12.27 -5.53 -4.36
N ASN A 134 -10.97 -5.28 -4.56
CA ASN A 134 -10.10 -6.19 -5.31
C ASN A 134 -9.30 -7.14 -4.41
N TYR A 135 -8.93 -6.74 -3.19
CA TYR A 135 -8.10 -7.52 -2.26
C TYR A 135 -8.87 -7.99 -1.01
N GLY A 136 -10.11 -7.56 -0.86
CA GLY A 136 -10.98 -7.93 0.25
C GLY A 136 -10.70 -7.15 1.54
N LYS A 137 -11.27 -7.64 2.64
CA LYS A 137 -11.27 -6.97 3.96
C LYS A 137 -9.87 -6.67 4.51
N LYS A 138 -8.84 -7.34 4.04
CA LYS A 138 -7.45 -7.11 4.45
C LYS A 138 -6.92 -5.74 3.98
N ALA A 139 -7.46 -5.18 2.90
CA ALA A 139 -7.09 -3.87 2.40
C ALA A 139 -7.83 -2.70 3.08
N ILE A 140 -8.78 -2.99 3.98
CA ILE A 140 -9.48 -1.95 4.74
C ILE A 140 -8.63 -1.57 5.96
N PRO A 141 -8.18 -0.30 6.09
CA PRO A 141 -7.48 0.15 7.27
C PRO A 141 -8.32 -0.02 8.53
N LYS A 142 -7.80 -0.77 9.51
CA LYS A 142 -8.43 -0.92 10.83
C LYS A 142 -7.88 0.06 11.85
N TRP A 143 -6.74 0.66 11.57
CA TRP A 143 -6.07 1.67 12.37
C TRP A 143 -5.09 2.49 11.50
N ASN A 144 -4.47 3.53 12.07
CA ASN A 144 -3.42 4.28 11.39
C ASN A 144 -2.19 3.40 11.11
N PHE A 145 -1.40 3.77 10.13
CA PHE A 145 -0.22 3.04 9.67
C PHE A 145 -0.52 1.64 9.11
N HIS A 146 -1.71 1.44 8.51
CA HIS A 146 -1.97 0.30 7.65
C HIS A 146 -1.30 0.52 6.28
N LYS A 147 -0.67 -0.51 5.73
CA LYS A 147 0.08 -0.43 4.47
C LYS A 147 -0.61 -1.25 3.39
N ILE A 148 -0.74 -0.67 2.21
CA ILE A 148 -1.19 -1.33 0.98
C ILE A 148 -0.04 -1.24 -0.01
N ILE A 149 0.47 -2.39 -0.46
CA ILE A 149 1.52 -2.47 -1.49
C ILE A 149 0.84 -2.68 -2.84
N ILE A 150 1.21 -1.87 -3.81
CA ILE A 150 0.79 -1.96 -5.21
C ILE A 150 2.00 -2.44 -6.03
N ASP A 151 1.80 -3.44 -6.89
CA ASP A 151 2.82 -3.93 -7.80
C ASP A 151 3.05 -3.01 -9.01
N LYS A 152 4.05 -3.32 -9.82
CA LYS A 152 4.37 -2.59 -11.06
C LYS A 152 3.27 -2.63 -12.11
N ASN A 153 2.28 -3.52 -11.97
CA ASN A 153 1.12 -3.61 -12.85
C ASN A 153 -0.09 -2.82 -12.32
N GLY A 154 0.07 -2.09 -11.20
CA GLY A 154 -0.99 -1.31 -10.59
C GLY A 154 -2.05 -2.14 -9.85
N LYS A 155 -1.73 -3.36 -9.43
CA LYS A 155 -2.62 -4.23 -8.63
C LYS A 155 -2.19 -4.24 -7.17
N VAL A 156 -3.14 -4.50 -6.26
CA VAL A 156 -2.78 -4.71 -4.85
C VAL A 156 -1.98 -6.00 -4.74
N TYR A 157 -0.73 -5.87 -4.30
CA TYR A 157 0.21 -6.98 -4.13
C TYR A 157 0.09 -7.63 -2.74
N ASP A 158 0.11 -6.79 -1.70
CA ASP A 158 -0.01 -7.25 -0.31
C ASP A 158 -0.52 -6.13 0.60
N THR A 159 -0.93 -6.49 1.81
CA THR A 159 -1.38 -5.53 2.82
C THR A 159 -0.85 -5.89 4.20
N PHE A 160 -0.52 -4.88 5.00
CA PHE A 160 0.01 -5.08 6.34
C PHE A 160 -0.71 -4.21 7.36
N ALA A 161 -1.11 -4.83 8.47
CA ALA A 161 -1.74 -4.12 9.58
C ALA A 161 -0.76 -3.14 10.25
N SER A 162 -1.32 -2.18 10.98
CA SER A 162 -0.62 -1.11 11.69
C SER A 162 0.54 -1.57 12.56
N ILE A 163 0.37 -2.71 13.25
CA ILE A 163 1.39 -3.30 14.13
C ILE A 163 2.63 -3.80 13.38
N THR A 164 2.54 -4.06 12.08
CA THR A 164 3.68 -4.54 11.30
C THR A 164 4.56 -3.35 10.93
N ASN A 165 5.73 -3.25 11.55
CA ASN A 165 6.68 -2.18 11.31
C ASN A 165 7.19 -2.20 9.86
N PRO A 166 7.32 -1.02 9.18
CA PRO A 166 7.80 -0.93 7.79
C PRO A 166 9.16 -1.59 7.54
N THR A 167 10.07 -1.57 8.52
CA THR A 167 11.40 -2.21 8.43
C THR A 167 11.41 -3.69 8.80
N SER A 168 10.24 -4.28 9.14
CA SER A 168 10.15 -5.72 9.46
C SER A 168 10.58 -6.59 8.27
N LYS A 169 11.22 -7.73 8.57
CA LYS A 169 11.61 -8.72 7.54
C LYS A 169 10.46 -9.08 6.60
N LYS A 170 9.22 -9.09 7.12
CA LYS A 170 8.02 -9.44 6.36
C LYS A 170 7.71 -8.40 5.28
N ILE A 171 7.71 -7.12 5.63
CA ILE A 171 7.46 -6.02 4.67
C ILE A 171 8.63 -5.90 3.69
N ILE A 172 9.86 -5.91 4.18
CA ILE A 172 11.07 -5.84 3.34
C ILE A 172 11.07 -6.95 2.28
N LYS A 173 10.79 -8.20 2.68
CA LYS A 173 10.70 -9.33 1.73
C LYS A 173 9.58 -9.12 0.69
N SER A 174 8.43 -8.57 1.09
CA SER A 174 7.32 -8.28 0.18
C SER A 174 7.71 -7.19 -0.83
N ILE A 175 8.36 -6.11 -0.37
CA ILE A 175 8.89 -5.04 -1.23
C ILE A 175 9.89 -5.59 -2.24
N GLU A 176 10.92 -6.30 -1.75
CA GLU A 176 12.00 -6.84 -2.61
C GLU A 176 11.46 -7.81 -3.65
N LYS A 177 10.48 -8.62 -3.28
CA LYS A 177 9.82 -9.53 -4.22
C LYS A 177 9.04 -8.77 -5.29
N ALA A 178 8.22 -7.78 -4.91
CA ALA A 178 7.46 -6.96 -5.85
C ALA A 178 8.37 -6.13 -6.78
N LEU A 179 9.54 -5.67 -6.29
CA LEU A 179 10.53 -4.96 -7.09
C LEU A 179 11.22 -5.85 -8.14
N ASN A 180 11.28 -7.17 -7.92
CA ASN A 180 11.93 -8.13 -8.82
C ASN A 180 10.95 -8.81 -9.81
N GLU A 181 9.65 -8.64 -9.65
CA GLU A 181 8.61 -9.03 -10.62
C GLU A 181 8.45 -7.95 -11.71
#